data_2cbfe5f6d21fc2c9eace3a1f0a1be21a
#
_entry.id   2cbfe5f6d21fc2c9eace3a1f0a1be21a
#
_cell.length_a   1.000
_cell.length_b   1.000
_cell.length_c   1.000
_cell.angle_alpha   90.00
_cell.angle_beta   90.00
_cell.angle_gamma   90.00
#
_symmetry.space_group_name_H-M   'P 1'
#
loop_
_entity.id
_entity.type
_entity.pdbx_description
1 polymer ?
#
loop_
_entity_poly.entity_id
_entity_poly.type
_entity_poly.pdbx_seq_one_letter_code
_entity_poly.pdbx_strand_id
1 'polypeptide(L)'
;MKYSIAFGALAQVASAHYFFDTTIVNGAASRSNEYIRASTRAVAYNPIKFSSNPPADIRDNSMFDKGDGICNQGAFTNAGKTKVLEIAAGEELTVKLGVGAKMEHPGPGLAYMSRAPDDDVVSYDGTGDWFKIYQEGTCGSGDFTKDAWCTWGKDHLSAKIPAGTPSGEYLVRFEHIGVHRSHVNQPEHYVSCVQVKVTNGGNGKPGPLVKFPAAYSDKDPYANFSIYNGAKDFPFPGPEVWDGASSGSSSESEAPAPVSSAATSAPTSAAPSNNGSDIEPAGNTEQEAPSTDGECGVEYVYV
;
A
#
# COMPACT_ATOMS: atom_id res chain seq x y z
N MET A 1 -24.73 44.28 -36.38
CA MET A 1 -24.68 43.64 -35.09
C MET A 1 -23.61 42.55 -35.15
N LYS A 2 -22.52 42.72 -34.42
CA LYS A 2 -21.40 41.73 -34.36
C LYS A 2 -21.59 40.96 -33.07
N TYR A 3 -21.88 39.68 -33.14
CA TYR A 3 -21.97 38.80 -31.98
C TYR A 3 -20.57 38.23 -31.71
N SER A 4 -19.94 38.61 -30.60
CA SER A 4 -18.73 37.97 -30.10
C SER A 4 -19.13 36.76 -29.26
N ILE A 5 -18.85 35.56 -29.72
CA ILE A 5 -19.03 34.33 -28.91
C ILE A 5 -17.75 34.18 -28.09
N ALA A 6 -17.88 34.38 -26.79
CA ALA A 6 -16.83 34.09 -25.82
C ALA A 6 -16.84 32.57 -25.54
N PHE A 7 -15.83 31.85 -26.03
CA PHE A 7 -15.53 30.49 -25.58
C PHE A 7 -14.93 30.54 -24.18
N GLY A 8 -15.73 30.23 -23.18
CA GLY A 8 -15.21 29.97 -21.84
C GLY A 8 -14.44 28.64 -21.85
N ALA A 9 -13.12 28.70 -21.74
CA ALA A 9 -12.32 27.51 -21.47
C ALA A 9 -12.67 27.02 -20.06
N LEU A 10 -13.38 25.91 -19.96
CA LEU A 10 -13.53 25.16 -18.70
C LEU A 10 -12.17 24.55 -18.41
N ALA A 11 -11.41 25.17 -17.51
CA ALA A 11 -10.24 24.55 -16.92
C ALA A 11 -10.73 23.32 -16.12
N GLN A 12 -10.51 22.14 -16.64
CA GLN A 12 -10.63 20.92 -15.86
C GLN A 12 -9.54 20.94 -14.81
N VAL A 13 -9.90 21.11 -13.56
CA VAL A 13 -8.98 20.94 -12.44
C VAL A 13 -8.72 19.43 -12.35
N ALA A 14 -7.58 18.98 -12.87
CA ALA A 14 -7.14 17.62 -12.64
C ALA A 14 -6.92 17.46 -11.13
N SER A 15 -7.77 16.68 -10.46
CA SER A 15 -7.57 16.33 -9.06
C SER A 15 -6.51 15.24 -9.03
N ALA A 16 -5.33 15.54 -8.51
CA ALA A 16 -4.26 14.55 -8.31
C ALA A 16 -4.62 13.53 -7.22
N HIS A 17 -5.66 13.79 -6.41
CA HIS A 17 -6.11 12.92 -5.33
C HIS A 17 -7.48 12.32 -5.67
N TYR A 18 -7.71 11.08 -5.24
CA TYR A 18 -8.87 10.27 -5.60
C TYR A 18 -9.31 9.34 -4.48
N PHE A 19 -10.44 8.69 -4.67
CA PHE A 19 -10.98 7.64 -3.82
C PHE A 19 -11.76 6.66 -4.68
N PHE A 20 -11.93 5.43 -4.20
CA PHE A 20 -12.82 4.46 -4.86
C PHE A 20 -14.24 4.64 -4.29
N ASP A 21 -15.23 4.69 -5.16
CA ASP A 21 -16.63 4.88 -4.76
C ASP A 21 -17.62 3.94 -5.45
N THR A 22 -17.24 3.29 -6.53
CA THR A 22 -18.13 2.46 -7.35
C THR A 22 -17.59 1.04 -7.41
N THR A 23 -18.45 0.03 -7.25
CA THR A 23 -18.12 -1.37 -7.49
C THR A 23 -18.64 -1.83 -8.85
N ILE A 24 -17.94 -2.77 -9.51
CA ILE A 24 -18.38 -3.41 -10.74
C ILE A 24 -18.22 -4.93 -10.55
N VAL A 25 -19.30 -5.67 -10.77
CA VAL A 25 -19.30 -7.14 -10.80
C VAL A 25 -20.08 -7.59 -12.03
N ASN A 26 -19.51 -8.50 -12.83
CA ASN A 26 -20.10 -9.00 -14.07
C ASN A 26 -20.55 -7.88 -15.02
N GLY A 27 -19.77 -6.78 -15.09
CA GLY A 27 -20.05 -5.62 -15.92
C GLY A 27 -21.14 -4.68 -15.38
N ALA A 28 -21.79 -5.00 -14.27
CA ALA A 28 -22.79 -4.15 -13.63
C ALA A 28 -22.14 -3.21 -12.61
N ALA A 29 -22.22 -1.91 -12.86
CA ALA A 29 -21.71 -0.88 -11.96
C ALA A 29 -22.76 -0.49 -10.90
N SER A 30 -22.33 -0.34 -9.65
CA SER A 30 -23.15 0.19 -8.57
C SER A 30 -23.31 1.72 -8.66
N ARG A 31 -24.16 2.26 -7.81
CA ARG A 31 -24.12 3.69 -7.51
C ARG A 31 -22.92 4.00 -6.63
N SER A 32 -22.49 5.28 -6.62
CA SER A 32 -21.42 5.76 -5.75
C SER A 32 -21.72 5.43 -4.28
N ASN A 33 -20.74 4.82 -3.61
CA ASN A 33 -20.80 4.40 -2.21
C ASN A 33 -21.97 3.46 -1.85
N GLU A 34 -22.54 2.73 -2.82
CA GLU A 34 -23.61 1.78 -2.53
C GLU A 34 -23.09 0.60 -1.70
N TYR A 35 -21.92 0.08 -2.03
CA TYR A 35 -21.27 -1.06 -1.36
C TYR A 35 -19.88 -0.71 -0.78
N ILE A 36 -19.38 0.49 -1.05
CA ILE A 36 -18.12 1.02 -0.51
C ILE A 36 -18.42 1.94 0.65
N ARG A 37 -17.78 1.72 1.79
CA ARG A 37 -17.87 2.59 2.96
C ARG A 37 -17.28 3.97 2.62
N ALA A 38 -18.10 4.99 2.60
CA ALA A 38 -17.64 6.34 2.28
C ALA A 38 -16.69 6.87 3.34
N SER A 39 -15.56 7.45 2.91
CA SER A 39 -14.68 8.23 3.77
C SER A 39 -15.28 9.60 4.07
N THR A 40 -14.97 10.14 5.24
CA THR A 40 -15.32 11.54 5.61
C THR A 40 -14.21 12.52 5.24
N ARG A 41 -13.06 12.05 4.74
CA ARG A 41 -11.96 12.94 4.30
C ARG A 41 -12.33 13.66 3.01
N ALA A 42 -11.94 14.94 2.92
CA ALA A 42 -12.01 15.66 1.65
C ALA A 42 -11.09 15.02 0.61
N VAL A 43 -11.46 15.10 -0.66
CA VAL A 43 -10.68 14.47 -1.76
C VAL A 43 -9.22 14.89 -1.73
N ALA A 44 -8.93 16.18 -1.55
CA ALA A 44 -7.57 16.70 -1.47
C ALA A 44 -6.71 16.10 -0.33
N TYR A 45 -7.34 15.49 0.68
CA TYR A 45 -6.67 14.87 1.82
C TYR A 45 -7.03 13.40 1.97
N ASN A 46 -7.55 12.77 0.92
CA ASN A 46 -8.03 11.39 0.98
C ASN A 46 -6.92 10.37 1.31
N PRO A 47 -5.69 10.48 0.75
CA PRO A 47 -4.66 9.51 1.06
C PRO A 47 -4.25 9.59 2.53
N ILE A 48 -3.97 8.42 3.10
CA ILE A 48 -3.44 8.25 4.45
C ILE A 48 -1.93 8.12 4.35
N LYS A 49 -1.20 8.84 5.22
CA LYS A 49 0.27 8.84 5.28
C LYS A 49 0.74 8.44 6.67
N PHE A 50 1.99 7.99 6.79
CA PHE A 50 2.61 7.72 8.10
C PHE A 50 2.88 8.99 8.89
N SER A 51 3.19 10.09 8.21
CA SER A 51 3.47 11.38 8.84
C SER A 51 3.07 12.54 7.95
N SER A 52 2.91 13.71 8.55
CA SER A 52 2.68 14.98 7.85
C SER A 52 3.99 15.78 7.84
N ASN A 53 4.74 15.69 6.74
CA ASN A 53 5.94 16.49 6.57
C ASN A 53 6.08 16.95 5.10
N PRO A 54 5.91 18.22 4.78
CA PRO A 54 5.56 19.31 5.72
C PRO A 54 4.14 19.16 6.28
N PRO A 55 3.85 19.74 7.47
CA PRO A 55 2.53 19.63 8.11
C PRO A 55 1.34 20.13 7.27
N ALA A 56 1.62 20.98 6.26
CA ALA A 56 0.59 21.50 5.35
C ALA A 56 0.07 20.45 4.34
N ASP A 57 0.82 19.38 4.11
CA ASP A 57 0.50 18.34 3.12
C ASP A 57 -0.69 17.50 3.52
N ILE A 58 -0.80 17.24 4.82
CA ILE A 58 -1.87 16.46 5.43
C ILE A 58 -2.12 17.00 6.84
N ARG A 59 -3.37 16.99 7.27
CA ARG A 59 -3.73 17.66 8.52
C ARG A 59 -3.63 16.76 9.75
N ASP A 60 -3.56 15.45 9.55
CA ASP A 60 -3.40 14.48 10.63
C ASP A 60 -2.67 13.21 10.16
N ASN A 61 -2.04 12.53 11.11
CA ASN A 61 -1.39 11.23 10.94
C ASN A 61 -2.36 10.15 11.37
N SER A 62 -3.29 9.80 10.49
CA SER A 62 -4.42 8.96 10.86
C SER A 62 -4.17 7.45 10.66
N MET A 63 -3.05 7.08 10.05
CA MET A 63 -2.76 5.67 9.76
C MET A 63 -2.65 4.82 11.03
N PHE A 64 -1.92 5.30 12.02
CA PHE A 64 -1.65 4.57 13.26
C PHE A 64 -2.53 5.03 14.42
N ASP A 65 -2.74 6.33 14.57
CA ASP A 65 -3.35 6.91 15.77
C ASP A 65 -4.86 6.66 15.86
N LYS A 66 -5.56 6.54 14.74
CA LYS A 66 -7.03 6.46 14.67
C LYS A 66 -7.58 5.24 13.96
N GLY A 67 -6.72 4.35 13.46
CA GLY A 67 -7.13 3.17 12.69
C GLY A 67 -7.63 3.48 11.28
N ASP A 68 -7.42 4.70 10.78
CA ASP A 68 -7.85 5.11 9.44
C ASP A 68 -7.17 4.28 8.33
N GLY A 69 -6.01 3.68 8.62
CA GLY A 69 -5.32 2.75 7.72
C GLY A 69 -6.10 1.47 7.41
N ILE A 70 -7.16 1.16 8.17
CA ILE A 70 -8.00 -0.01 7.91
C ILE A 70 -8.86 0.23 6.66
N CYS A 71 -9.77 1.20 6.70
CA CYS A 71 -10.77 1.47 5.64
C CYS A 71 -10.92 2.95 5.28
N ASN A 72 -9.97 3.81 5.68
CA ASN A 72 -10.01 5.27 5.62
C ASN A 72 -10.88 5.91 6.73
N GLN A 73 -10.66 7.20 6.96
CA GLN A 73 -11.32 7.95 8.03
C GLN A 73 -12.85 7.97 7.86
N GLY A 74 -13.54 7.66 8.94
CA GLY A 74 -15.02 7.70 8.98
C GLY A 74 -15.71 6.54 8.26
N ALA A 75 -14.98 5.64 7.62
CA ALA A 75 -15.55 4.51 6.89
C ALA A 75 -16.42 3.62 7.78
N PHE A 76 -16.00 3.33 9.01
CA PHE A 76 -16.79 2.53 9.94
C PHE A 76 -18.10 3.23 10.35
N THR A 77 -18.09 4.54 10.55
CA THR A 77 -19.33 5.28 10.89
C THR A 77 -20.35 5.31 9.76
N ASN A 78 -19.92 5.02 8.53
CA ASN A 78 -20.78 4.92 7.36
C ASN A 78 -21.19 3.47 7.04
N ALA A 79 -20.74 2.47 7.81
CA ALA A 79 -21.04 1.06 7.57
C ALA A 79 -22.56 0.77 7.51
N GLY A 80 -23.33 1.31 8.45
CA GLY A 80 -24.80 1.15 8.49
C GLY A 80 -25.57 1.82 7.34
N LYS A 81 -24.88 2.69 6.56
CA LYS A 81 -25.47 3.34 5.35
C LYS A 81 -25.04 2.62 4.07
N THR A 82 -24.10 1.67 4.18
CA THR A 82 -23.50 0.94 3.08
C THR A 82 -24.18 -0.43 2.97
N LYS A 83 -24.60 -0.80 1.76
CA LYS A 83 -25.17 -2.13 1.51
C LYS A 83 -24.10 -3.20 1.47
N VAL A 84 -24.51 -4.45 1.59
CA VAL A 84 -23.66 -5.63 1.41
C VAL A 84 -23.86 -6.17 0.00
N LEU A 85 -22.75 -6.31 -0.76
CA LEU A 85 -22.73 -6.83 -2.12
C LEU A 85 -22.62 -8.36 -2.09
N GLU A 86 -23.57 -9.06 -2.69
CA GLU A 86 -23.40 -10.50 -2.91
C GLU A 86 -22.47 -10.76 -4.08
N ILE A 87 -21.47 -11.62 -3.88
CA ILE A 87 -20.49 -12.03 -4.88
C ILE A 87 -20.10 -13.49 -4.66
N ALA A 88 -20.00 -14.28 -5.73
CA ALA A 88 -19.56 -15.65 -5.58
C ALA A 88 -18.03 -15.76 -5.42
N ALA A 89 -17.58 -16.76 -4.67
CA ALA A 89 -16.17 -17.13 -4.67
C ALA A 89 -15.74 -17.49 -6.10
N GLY A 90 -14.60 -16.98 -6.53
CA GLY A 90 -14.10 -17.09 -7.90
C GLY A 90 -14.48 -15.93 -8.84
N GLU A 91 -15.45 -15.09 -8.48
CA GLU A 91 -15.80 -13.90 -9.27
C GLU A 91 -14.81 -12.74 -9.05
N GLU A 92 -14.80 -11.82 -10.02
CA GLU A 92 -13.99 -10.62 -9.99
C GLU A 92 -14.78 -9.43 -9.41
N LEU A 93 -14.21 -8.78 -8.41
CA LEU A 93 -14.67 -7.52 -7.86
C LEU A 93 -13.78 -6.40 -8.36
N THR A 94 -14.36 -5.45 -9.07
CA THR A 94 -13.69 -4.23 -9.50
C THR A 94 -14.17 -3.05 -8.65
N VAL A 95 -13.23 -2.20 -8.23
CA VAL A 95 -13.55 -0.89 -7.65
C VAL A 95 -13.06 0.21 -8.57
N LYS A 96 -13.90 1.21 -8.79
CA LYS A 96 -13.63 2.33 -9.70
C LYS A 96 -13.49 3.63 -8.91
N LEU A 97 -12.59 4.48 -9.41
CA LEU A 97 -12.37 5.81 -8.85
C LEU A 97 -13.57 6.73 -9.10
N GLY A 98 -13.90 7.53 -8.10
CA GLY A 98 -14.87 8.59 -8.20
C GLY A 98 -14.38 9.79 -8.98
N VAL A 99 -15.28 10.74 -9.25
CA VAL A 99 -15.04 12.04 -9.89
C VAL A 99 -14.31 11.99 -11.24
N GLY A 100 -14.32 10.85 -11.91
CA GLY A 100 -13.64 10.67 -13.21
C GLY A 100 -12.11 10.68 -13.11
N ALA A 101 -11.55 10.44 -11.92
CA ALA A 101 -10.11 10.42 -11.69
C ALA A 101 -9.44 9.21 -12.34
N LYS A 102 -8.13 9.32 -12.52
CA LYS A 102 -7.22 8.23 -12.90
C LYS A 102 -6.08 8.14 -11.92
N MET A 103 -5.50 6.95 -11.77
CA MET A 103 -4.29 6.75 -10.97
C MET A 103 -3.10 7.30 -11.75
N GLU A 104 -2.68 8.52 -11.41
CA GLU A 104 -1.52 9.22 -12.00
C GLU A 104 -0.38 9.39 -10.98
N HIS A 105 -0.46 8.67 -9.86
CA HIS A 105 0.68 8.47 -8.98
C HIS A 105 1.32 7.11 -9.27
N PRO A 106 2.66 7.05 -9.39
CA PRO A 106 3.36 5.77 -9.55
C PRO A 106 3.20 4.93 -8.30
N GLY A 107 2.89 3.64 -8.47
CA GLY A 107 2.78 2.72 -7.35
C GLY A 107 1.86 1.52 -7.56
N PRO A 108 1.85 0.57 -6.61
CA PRO A 108 1.12 -0.68 -6.71
C PRO A 108 -0.37 -0.55 -6.41
N GLY A 109 -1.13 -1.51 -6.93
CA GLY A 109 -2.49 -1.83 -6.50
C GLY A 109 -2.51 -3.07 -5.61
N LEU A 110 -3.32 -3.07 -4.55
CA LEU A 110 -3.41 -4.16 -3.57
C LEU A 110 -4.87 -4.41 -3.19
N ALA A 111 -5.20 -5.66 -2.83
CA ALA A 111 -6.47 -5.97 -2.19
C ALA A 111 -6.30 -7.01 -1.08
N TYR A 112 -7.07 -6.83 -0.02
CA TYR A 112 -7.11 -7.71 1.15
C TYR A 112 -8.54 -8.02 1.53
N MET A 113 -8.75 -9.16 2.18
CA MET A 113 -10.04 -9.54 2.75
C MET A 113 -9.92 -9.81 4.25
N SER A 114 -10.99 -9.50 4.98
CA SER A 114 -11.15 -9.83 6.39
C SER A 114 -12.56 -10.32 6.66
N ARG A 115 -12.70 -11.51 7.29
CA ARG A 115 -13.99 -12.06 7.63
C ARG A 115 -14.60 -11.32 8.80
N ALA A 116 -15.85 -10.91 8.66
CA ALA A 116 -16.61 -10.32 9.75
C ALA A 116 -16.95 -11.38 10.81
N PRO A 117 -16.77 -11.09 12.10
CA PRO A 117 -17.31 -11.95 13.16
C PRO A 117 -18.83 -12.12 13.02
N ASP A 118 -19.32 -13.31 13.31
CA ASP A 118 -20.75 -13.66 13.29
C ASP A 118 -21.46 -13.37 11.95
N ASP A 119 -20.68 -13.24 10.86
CA ASP A 119 -21.16 -12.84 9.52
C ASP A 119 -21.99 -11.52 9.56
N ASP A 120 -21.55 -10.55 10.38
CA ASP A 120 -22.11 -9.20 10.46
C ASP A 120 -21.07 -8.15 10.03
N VAL A 121 -20.94 -7.98 8.72
CA VAL A 121 -19.99 -7.02 8.17
C VAL A 121 -20.37 -5.58 8.49
N VAL A 122 -21.63 -5.26 8.71
CA VAL A 122 -22.10 -3.90 8.99
C VAL A 122 -21.60 -3.42 10.36
N SER A 123 -21.58 -4.30 11.35
CA SER A 123 -21.06 -4.01 12.70
C SER A 123 -19.53 -4.16 12.80
N TYR A 124 -18.86 -4.70 11.77
CA TYR A 124 -17.46 -5.01 11.81
C TYR A 124 -16.59 -3.79 11.48
N ASP A 125 -15.66 -3.45 12.38
CA ASP A 125 -14.76 -2.31 12.25
C ASP A 125 -13.45 -2.62 11.48
N GLY A 126 -13.19 -3.90 11.17
CA GLY A 126 -11.99 -4.33 10.44
C GLY A 126 -10.76 -4.61 11.32
N THR A 127 -10.91 -4.69 12.64
CA THR A 127 -9.79 -4.94 13.57
C THR A 127 -9.32 -6.41 13.64
N GLY A 128 -10.02 -7.32 12.96
CA GLY A 128 -9.67 -8.73 12.88
C GLY A 128 -8.49 -9.03 11.95
N ASP A 129 -8.42 -10.31 11.56
CA ASP A 129 -7.35 -10.80 10.70
C ASP A 129 -7.65 -10.54 9.21
N TRP A 130 -6.61 -10.13 8.47
CA TRP A 130 -6.65 -9.85 7.05
C TRP A 130 -5.71 -10.75 6.29
N PHE A 131 -6.09 -11.14 5.07
CA PHE A 131 -5.24 -11.86 4.13
C PHE A 131 -5.23 -11.13 2.78
N LYS A 132 -4.08 -11.13 2.11
CA LYS A 132 -3.95 -10.48 0.81
C LYS A 132 -4.49 -11.40 -0.29
N ILE A 133 -5.32 -10.85 -1.18
CA ILE A 133 -5.91 -11.59 -2.32
C ILE A 133 -5.40 -11.08 -3.66
N TYR A 134 -4.73 -9.93 -3.69
CA TYR A 134 -4.26 -9.33 -4.92
C TYR A 134 -3.13 -8.35 -4.66
N GLN A 135 -2.18 -8.32 -5.61
CA GLN A 135 -1.20 -7.25 -5.76
C GLN A 135 -0.79 -7.12 -7.22
N GLU A 136 -0.65 -5.89 -7.70
CA GLU A 136 -0.01 -5.59 -8.96
C GLU A 136 1.02 -4.48 -8.79
N GLY A 137 2.14 -4.59 -9.47
CA GLY A 137 3.24 -3.63 -9.42
C GLY A 137 3.55 -3.08 -10.80
N THR A 138 4.72 -3.42 -11.33
CA THR A 138 5.17 -2.94 -12.64
C THR A 138 4.77 -3.88 -13.78
N CYS A 139 4.40 -3.30 -14.92
CA CYS A 139 3.95 -4.00 -16.13
C CYS A 139 4.89 -3.73 -17.33
N GLY A 140 6.18 -3.88 -17.16
CA GLY A 140 7.10 -3.73 -18.27
C GLY A 140 8.27 -2.80 -17.99
N SER A 141 8.88 -2.27 -19.05
CA SER A 141 10.13 -1.50 -19.02
C SER A 141 9.93 0.03 -19.04
N GLY A 142 8.76 0.50 -18.61
CA GLY A 142 8.44 1.93 -18.59
C GLY A 142 9.21 2.73 -17.54
N ASP A 143 8.90 4.01 -17.44
CA ASP A 143 9.46 4.91 -16.44
C ASP A 143 8.86 4.63 -15.06
N PHE A 144 9.68 4.27 -14.08
CA PHE A 144 9.27 4.03 -12.70
C PHE A 144 8.61 5.24 -12.03
N THR A 145 8.82 6.43 -12.56
CA THR A 145 8.15 7.64 -12.09
C THR A 145 6.73 7.81 -12.66
N LYS A 146 6.30 6.93 -13.58
CA LYS A 146 4.97 6.99 -14.24
C LYS A 146 4.50 5.60 -14.72
N ASP A 147 4.71 5.32 -16.01
CA ASP A 147 4.03 4.30 -16.81
C ASP A 147 4.63 2.89 -16.70
N ALA A 148 5.67 2.69 -15.90
CA ALA A 148 6.10 1.34 -15.53
C ALA A 148 5.04 0.59 -14.68
N TRP A 149 4.18 1.33 -13.98
CA TRP A 149 3.19 0.74 -13.06
C TRP A 149 1.93 0.30 -13.79
N CYS A 150 1.47 -0.92 -13.46
CA CYS A 150 0.24 -1.48 -14.02
C CYS A 150 -1.00 -0.62 -13.74
N THR A 151 -0.98 0.10 -12.66
CA THR A 151 -2.06 1.01 -12.21
C THR A 151 -2.11 2.32 -12.98
N TRP A 152 -1.01 2.73 -13.61
CA TRP A 152 -0.87 4.05 -14.22
C TRP A 152 -1.94 4.33 -15.29
N GLY A 153 -2.64 5.44 -15.17
CA GLY A 153 -3.67 5.88 -16.08
C GLY A 153 -4.99 5.10 -16.01
N LYS A 154 -5.06 4.06 -15.16
CA LYS A 154 -6.32 3.32 -14.91
C LYS A 154 -7.23 4.11 -13.99
N ASP A 155 -8.53 3.88 -14.12
CA ASP A 155 -9.58 4.42 -13.26
C ASP A 155 -10.16 3.38 -12.29
N HIS A 156 -9.58 2.20 -12.22
CA HIS A 156 -10.08 1.06 -11.43
C HIS A 156 -8.98 0.11 -11.00
N LEU A 157 -9.27 -0.68 -9.96
CA LEU A 157 -8.55 -1.88 -9.56
C LEU A 157 -9.51 -3.07 -9.57
N SER A 158 -9.03 -4.24 -9.99
CA SER A 158 -9.79 -5.49 -10.01
C SER A 158 -9.07 -6.56 -9.22
N ALA A 159 -9.81 -7.28 -8.39
CA ALA A 159 -9.32 -8.42 -7.65
C ALA A 159 -10.31 -9.58 -7.72
N LYS A 160 -9.82 -10.78 -7.97
CA LYS A 160 -10.63 -11.98 -7.94
C LYS A 160 -10.81 -12.45 -6.49
N ILE A 161 -12.05 -12.70 -6.08
CA ILE A 161 -12.31 -13.38 -4.81
C ILE A 161 -11.79 -14.83 -4.97
N PRO A 162 -10.79 -15.26 -4.20
CA PRO A 162 -10.25 -16.61 -4.39
C PRO A 162 -11.34 -17.68 -4.26
N ALA A 163 -11.35 -18.68 -5.15
CA ALA A 163 -12.37 -19.71 -5.17
C ALA A 163 -12.45 -20.54 -3.87
N GLY A 164 -11.34 -20.62 -3.14
CA GLY A 164 -11.28 -21.27 -1.82
C GLY A 164 -11.87 -20.45 -0.68
N THR A 165 -12.24 -19.18 -0.90
CA THR A 165 -12.78 -18.31 0.17
C THR A 165 -14.05 -18.93 0.75
N PRO A 166 -14.14 -19.20 2.08
CA PRO A 166 -15.36 -19.69 2.70
C PRO A 166 -16.54 -18.71 2.51
N SER A 167 -17.77 -19.26 2.41
CA SER A 167 -18.96 -18.41 2.43
C SER A 167 -19.06 -17.63 3.73
N GLY A 168 -19.58 -16.40 3.68
CA GLY A 168 -19.71 -15.51 4.83
C GLY A 168 -19.59 -14.06 4.44
N GLU A 169 -19.62 -13.17 5.43
CA GLU A 169 -19.51 -11.74 5.20
C GLU A 169 -18.08 -11.24 5.46
N TYR A 170 -17.62 -10.32 4.59
CA TYR A 170 -16.25 -9.83 4.58
C TYR A 170 -16.18 -8.34 4.30
N LEU A 171 -15.14 -7.70 4.83
CA LEU A 171 -14.60 -6.48 4.24
C LEU A 171 -13.57 -6.84 3.17
N VAL A 172 -13.66 -6.18 2.01
CA VAL A 172 -12.61 -6.22 0.98
C VAL A 172 -11.98 -4.83 0.91
N ARG A 173 -10.73 -4.74 1.31
CA ARG A 173 -9.94 -3.51 1.34
C ARG A 173 -9.14 -3.39 0.04
N PHE A 174 -9.47 -2.42 -0.78
CA PHE A 174 -8.68 -2.03 -1.94
C PHE A 174 -7.79 -0.85 -1.59
N GLU A 175 -6.61 -0.86 -2.17
CA GLU A 175 -5.61 0.17 -1.94
C GLU A 175 -4.79 0.42 -3.20
N HIS A 176 -4.57 1.69 -3.51
CA HIS A 176 -3.48 2.14 -4.36
C HIS A 176 -2.47 2.90 -3.50
N ILE A 177 -1.17 2.63 -3.66
CA ILE A 177 -0.12 3.32 -2.90
C ILE A 177 0.67 4.21 -3.85
N GLY A 178 0.52 5.53 -3.74
CA GLY A 178 1.39 6.47 -4.44
C GLY A 178 2.78 6.52 -3.78
N VAL A 179 3.82 6.05 -4.51
CA VAL A 179 5.18 5.89 -3.95
C VAL A 179 6.15 7.01 -4.34
N HIS A 180 5.65 8.06 -5.00
CA HIS A 180 6.47 9.19 -5.45
C HIS A 180 7.18 9.93 -4.31
N ARG A 181 6.66 9.84 -3.07
CA ARG A 181 7.27 10.43 -1.87
C ARG A 181 7.73 9.39 -0.83
N SER A 182 7.79 8.10 -1.19
CA SER A 182 8.28 7.06 -0.27
C SER A 182 9.73 7.30 0.16
N HIS A 183 10.58 7.86 -0.70
CA HIS A 183 11.98 8.19 -0.37
C HIS A 183 12.14 9.23 0.77
N VAL A 184 11.07 9.91 1.15
CA VAL A 184 11.00 10.80 2.32
C VAL A 184 9.99 10.28 3.36
N ASN A 185 9.72 8.98 3.34
CA ASN A 185 8.83 8.28 4.26
C ASN A 185 7.37 8.77 4.23
N GLN A 186 6.87 9.14 3.05
CA GLN A 186 5.51 9.65 2.85
C GLN A 186 4.78 8.99 1.67
N PRO A 187 4.70 7.65 1.62
CA PRO A 187 3.81 7.00 0.67
C PRO A 187 2.36 7.43 0.92
N GLU A 188 1.58 7.50 -0.14
CA GLU A 188 0.18 7.90 -0.09
C GLU A 188 -0.73 6.69 -0.26
N HIS A 189 -1.47 6.32 0.79
CA HIS A 189 -2.36 5.17 0.80
C HIS A 189 -3.79 5.59 0.48
N TYR A 190 -4.27 5.25 -0.71
CA TYR A 190 -5.64 5.47 -1.17
C TYR A 190 -6.47 4.23 -0.87
N VAL A 191 -7.12 4.21 0.27
CA VAL A 191 -7.80 3.04 0.84
C VAL A 191 -9.31 3.20 0.78
N SER A 192 -10.02 2.12 0.39
CA SER A 192 -11.47 2.00 0.51
C SER A 192 -11.87 0.56 0.81
N CYS A 193 -12.94 0.35 1.59
CA CYS A 193 -13.46 -0.98 1.91
C CYS A 193 -14.84 -1.20 1.33
N VAL A 194 -15.02 -2.35 0.68
CA VAL A 194 -16.30 -2.87 0.18
C VAL A 194 -16.88 -3.83 1.22
N GLN A 195 -18.18 -3.76 1.49
CA GLN A 195 -18.92 -4.77 2.26
C GLN A 195 -19.43 -5.85 1.32
N VAL A 196 -18.99 -7.09 1.51
CA VAL A 196 -19.41 -8.21 0.65
C VAL A 196 -19.92 -9.39 1.44
N LYS A 197 -20.84 -10.13 0.81
CA LYS A 197 -21.25 -11.48 1.23
C LYS A 197 -20.79 -12.47 0.18
N VAL A 198 -19.80 -13.27 0.52
CA VAL A 198 -19.28 -14.31 -0.35
C VAL A 198 -20.25 -15.50 -0.35
N THR A 199 -20.72 -15.84 -1.54
CA THR A 199 -21.57 -17.02 -1.80
C THR A 199 -20.79 -18.07 -2.57
N ASN A 200 -21.30 -19.31 -2.62
CA ASN A 200 -20.65 -20.43 -3.29
C ASN A 200 -19.18 -20.64 -2.84
N GLY A 201 -18.92 -20.39 -1.56
CA GLY A 201 -17.58 -20.42 -1.00
C GLY A 201 -16.97 -21.80 -0.96
N GLY A 202 -15.63 -21.82 -1.01
CA GLY A 202 -14.82 -23.01 -0.82
C GLY A 202 -14.51 -23.30 0.66
N ASN A 203 -13.59 -24.24 0.88
CA ASN A 203 -13.12 -24.64 2.20
C ASN A 203 -11.63 -24.30 2.42
N GLY A 204 -11.13 -23.28 1.73
CA GLY A 204 -9.76 -22.83 1.87
C GLY A 204 -9.49 -22.26 3.27
N LYS A 205 -8.23 -22.20 3.63
CA LYS A 205 -7.77 -21.56 4.88
C LYS A 205 -6.96 -20.33 4.50
N PRO A 206 -7.56 -19.13 4.57
CA PRO A 206 -6.87 -17.91 4.21
C PRO A 206 -5.60 -17.66 5.05
N GLY A 207 -4.56 -17.16 4.41
CA GLY A 207 -3.30 -16.79 5.05
C GLY A 207 -2.18 -16.55 4.03
N PRO A 208 -1.06 -15.95 4.46
CA PRO A 208 -0.74 -15.50 5.82
C PRO A 208 -1.65 -14.38 6.33
N LEU A 209 -1.87 -14.32 7.64
CA LEU A 209 -2.76 -13.36 8.29
C LEU A 209 -1.98 -12.18 8.87
N VAL A 210 -2.54 -10.98 8.73
CA VAL A 210 -2.02 -9.73 9.30
C VAL A 210 -3.15 -8.91 9.91
N LYS A 211 -2.82 -7.87 10.68
CA LYS A 211 -3.79 -6.91 11.23
C LYS A 211 -3.47 -5.50 10.75
N PHE A 212 -4.46 -4.77 10.25
CA PHE A 212 -4.32 -3.36 9.97
C PHE A 212 -4.64 -2.52 11.22
N PRO A 213 -3.96 -1.36 11.38
CA PRO A 213 -2.93 -0.79 10.51
C PRO A 213 -1.53 -1.38 10.69
N ALA A 214 -1.31 -2.25 11.70
CA ALA A 214 0.00 -2.79 12.07
C ALA A 214 0.69 -3.65 10.97
N ALA A 215 -0.05 -4.06 9.93
CA ALA A 215 0.51 -4.76 8.77
C ALA A 215 1.54 -3.93 8.00
N TYR A 216 1.54 -2.61 8.17
CA TYR A 216 2.45 -1.67 7.54
C TYR A 216 3.18 -0.84 8.58
N SER A 217 4.43 -0.49 8.27
CA SER A 217 5.27 0.34 9.12
C SER A 217 5.99 1.41 8.28
N ASP A 218 6.24 2.54 8.89
CA ASP A 218 7.09 3.60 8.34
C ASP A 218 8.54 3.15 8.12
N LYS A 219 8.94 2.01 8.70
CA LYS A 219 10.26 1.38 8.55
C LYS A 219 10.32 0.35 7.43
N ASP A 220 9.18 -0.01 6.85
CA ASP A 220 9.12 -0.99 5.78
C ASP A 220 9.88 -0.50 4.54
N PRO A 221 10.48 -1.42 3.76
CA PRO A 221 11.24 -1.05 2.57
C PRO A 221 10.44 -0.22 1.55
N TYR A 222 9.15 -0.52 1.36
CA TYR A 222 8.30 0.24 0.42
C TYR A 222 8.09 1.69 0.89
N ALA A 223 8.04 1.94 2.20
CA ALA A 223 7.81 3.26 2.78
C ALA A 223 9.06 4.16 2.70
N ASN A 224 10.21 3.58 2.35
CA ASN A 224 11.50 4.26 2.18
C ASN A 224 12.07 4.07 0.77
N PHE A 225 11.25 3.58 -0.16
CA PHE A 225 11.64 3.26 -1.52
C PHE A 225 11.80 4.53 -2.38
N SER A 226 12.83 4.58 -3.22
CA SER A 226 13.02 5.67 -4.17
C SER A 226 12.81 5.19 -5.60
N ILE A 227 11.85 5.79 -6.30
CA ILE A 227 11.62 5.58 -7.73
C ILE A 227 12.60 6.38 -8.62
N TYR A 228 13.42 7.25 -8.03
CA TYR A 228 14.29 8.21 -8.75
C TYR A 228 15.73 7.71 -8.89
N ASN A 229 16.10 6.60 -8.28
CA ASN A 229 17.47 6.10 -8.22
C ASN A 229 17.75 4.89 -9.13
N GLY A 230 16.87 4.66 -10.12
CA GLY A 230 17.03 3.57 -11.08
C GLY A 230 16.66 2.18 -10.52
N ALA A 231 15.86 2.12 -9.45
CA ALA A 231 15.29 0.87 -8.95
C ALA A 231 14.47 0.18 -10.05
N LYS A 232 14.43 -1.15 -10.03
CA LYS A 232 13.71 -1.97 -11.01
C LYS A 232 12.67 -2.89 -10.37
N ASP A 233 12.83 -3.18 -9.08
CA ASP A 233 11.95 -4.04 -8.30
C ASP A 233 11.35 -3.25 -7.15
N PHE A 234 10.07 -3.47 -6.90
CA PHE A 234 9.36 -2.81 -5.81
C PHE A 234 9.13 -3.78 -4.66
N PRO A 235 9.52 -3.41 -3.42
CA PRO A 235 9.26 -4.23 -2.25
C PRO A 235 7.81 -4.07 -1.81
N PHE A 236 6.95 -5.04 -2.13
CA PHE A 236 5.55 -4.99 -1.74
C PHE A 236 5.36 -5.00 -0.23
N PRO A 237 4.44 -4.18 0.32
CA PRO A 237 4.06 -4.27 1.73
C PRO A 237 3.15 -5.47 2.01
N GLY A 238 3.14 -5.89 3.27
CA GLY A 238 2.26 -6.94 3.79
C GLY A 238 2.68 -8.36 3.38
N PRO A 239 1.80 -9.35 3.61
CA PRO A 239 2.11 -10.75 3.38
C PRO A 239 2.04 -11.13 1.88
N GLU A 240 2.43 -12.36 1.58
CA GLU A 240 2.19 -12.97 0.26
C GLU A 240 0.70 -13.07 -0.06
N VAL A 241 0.39 -13.09 -1.36
CA VAL A 241 -0.99 -13.25 -1.84
C VAL A 241 -1.45 -14.68 -1.59
N TRP A 242 -2.62 -14.84 -0.96
CA TRP A 242 -3.26 -16.14 -0.82
C TRP A 242 -3.91 -16.56 -2.14
N ASP A 243 -3.57 -17.73 -2.62
CA ASP A 243 -4.00 -18.30 -3.90
C ASP A 243 -5.37 -19.02 -3.83
N GLY A 244 -5.99 -19.07 -2.65
CA GLY A 244 -7.23 -19.80 -2.42
C GLY A 244 -7.04 -21.24 -2.00
N ALA A 245 -5.81 -21.72 -1.84
CA ALA A 245 -5.54 -23.07 -1.38
C ALA A 245 -5.83 -23.25 0.11
N SER A 246 -6.10 -24.49 0.51
CA SER A 246 -6.04 -24.86 1.92
C SER A 246 -4.57 -24.81 2.35
N SER A 247 -4.24 -24.07 3.41
CA SER A 247 -2.89 -24.02 3.97
C SER A 247 -2.47 -25.43 4.42
N GLY A 248 -1.82 -26.16 3.52
CA GLY A 248 -1.37 -27.53 3.68
C GLY A 248 -0.22 -27.86 2.73
N SER A 249 0.17 -26.90 1.87
CA SER A 249 1.38 -27.00 1.07
C SER A 249 2.26 -25.79 1.39
N SER A 250 2.95 -25.85 2.55
CA SER A 250 4.20 -25.16 2.69
C SER A 250 5.12 -25.80 1.65
N SER A 251 5.35 -25.13 0.54
CA SER A 251 6.60 -25.36 -0.20
C SER A 251 7.70 -24.87 0.73
N GLU A 252 8.17 -25.80 1.54
CA GLU A 252 9.44 -25.70 2.23
C GLU A 252 10.45 -25.46 1.12
N SER A 253 10.88 -24.21 0.97
CA SER A 253 12.07 -23.88 0.20
C SER A 253 13.19 -24.57 0.94
N GLU A 254 13.55 -25.74 0.45
CA GLU A 254 14.69 -26.52 0.90
C GLU A 254 15.93 -25.63 0.74
N ALA A 255 16.36 -25.06 1.87
CA ALA A 255 17.65 -24.40 1.95
C ALA A 255 18.71 -25.44 1.55
N PRO A 256 19.67 -25.12 0.67
CA PRO A 256 20.72 -26.09 0.30
C PRO A 256 21.44 -26.54 1.56
N ALA A 257 21.43 -27.85 1.78
CA ALA A 257 22.14 -28.49 2.88
C ALA A 257 23.63 -28.08 2.88
N PRO A 258 24.24 -27.79 4.04
CA PRO A 258 25.64 -27.50 4.10
C PRO A 258 26.41 -28.76 3.72
N VAL A 259 27.18 -28.70 2.64
CA VAL A 259 28.12 -29.74 2.24
C VAL A 259 29.16 -29.91 3.37
N SER A 260 29.07 -31.02 4.06
CA SER A 260 30.06 -31.48 5.04
C SER A 260 31.38 -31.74 4.32
N SER A 261 32.32 -30.82 4.45
CA SER A 261 33.73 -31.08 4.07
C SER A 261 34.40 -31.82 5.20
N ALA A 262 34.76 -33.06 4.92
CA ALA A 262 35.50 -33.92 5.81
C ALA A 262 36.84 -33.30 6.23
N ALA A 263 37.09 -33.38 7.52
CA ALA A 263 38.36 -33.02 8.16
C ALA A 263 39.49 -33.89 7.68
N THR A 264 40.59 -33.27 7.30
CA THR A 264 41.90 -33.93 7.24
C THR A 264 42.83 -33.22 8.22
N SER A 265 43.40 -34.04 9.08
CA SER A 265 44.20 -33.78 10.26
C SER A 265 45.48 -32.99 10.02
N ALA A 266 45.90 -32.33 11.08
CA ALA A 266 47.11 -31.55 11.32
C ALA A 266 48.46 -32.27 11.05
N PRO A 267 49.63 -31.56 11.08
CA PRO A 267 50.24 -31.36 12.38
C PRO A 267 50.93 -30.00 12.65
N THR A 268 50.98 -29.73 13.93
CA THR A 268 51.78 -28.90 14.82
C THR A 268 53.14 -28.38 14.31
N SER A 269 53.41 -27.05 14.50
CA SER A 269 54.68 -26.60 15.08
C SER A 269 54.68 -25.14 15.53
N ALA A 270 54.90 -24.96 16.82
CA ALA A 270 55.67 -23.98 17.58
C ALA A 270 55.62 -22.46 17.24
N ALA A 271 55.28 -21.71 18.27
CA ALA A 271 55.60 -20.29 18.49
C ALA A 271 57.13 -20.06 18.68
N PRO A 272 57.60 -18.80 18.63
CA PRO A 272 57.66 -18.04 19.87
C PRO A 272 57.40 -16.51 19.76
N SER A 273 57.07 -15.99 20.93
CA SER A 273 56.96 -14.65 21.48
C SER A 273 57.97 -13.60 21.00
N ASN A 274 57.61 -12.31 20.94
CA ASN A 274 58.04 -11.29 21.87
C ASN A 274 57.54 -9.86 21.53
N ASN A 275 57.11 -9.19 22.60
CA ASN A 275 57.30 -7.78 23.01
C ASN A 275 57.08 -6.64 22.01
N GLY A 276 56.15 -5.73 22.25
CA GLY A 276 56.18 -4.77 23.34
C GLY A 276 56.42 -3.38 22.78
N SER A 277 55.49 -2.46 23.01
CA SER A 277 55.76 -1.14 23.53
C SER A 277 54.58 -0.17 23.25
N ASP A 278 54.11 0.34 24.33
CA ASP A 278 53.25 1.50 24.50
C ASP A 278 53.67 2.76 23.72
N ILE A 279 52.75 3.59 23.30
CA ILE A 279 52.75 5.04 23.48
C ILE A 279 51.35 5.61 23.18
N GLU A 280 50.68 6.14 24.17
CA GLU A 280 49.67 7.21 24.18
C GLU A 280 50.38 8.57 24.41
N PRO A 281 49.68 9.71 24.46
CA PRO A 281 48.70 10.36 23.56
C PRO A 281 49.12 11.81 23.21
N ALA A 282 48.39 12.51 22.36
CA ALA A 282 48.16 13.96 22.34
C ALA A 282 47.47 14.31 21.02
N GLY A 283 46.50 15.15 20.87
CA GLY A 283 46.00 16.29 21.57
C GLY A 283 45.09 17.03 20.60
N ASN A 284 44.07 17.65 21.11
CA ASN A 284 43.10 18.59 20.53
C ASN A 284 43.60 19.50 19.40
N THR A 285 42.71 19.74 18.41
CA THR A 285 42.35 21.11 18.05
C THR A 285 40.98 21.13 17.35
N GLU A 286 40.05 21.83 18.01
CA GLU A 286 38.87 22.45 17.41
C GLU A 286 39.29 23.41 16.30
N GLN A 287 38.55 23.37 15.20
CA GLN A 287 38.50 24.49 14.30
C GLN A 287 37.08 24.70 13.79
N GLU A 288 36.48 25.73 14.34
CA GLU A 288 35.23 26.35 13.95
C GLU A 288 35.30 26.95 12.55
N ALA A 289 34.16 26.91 11.89
CA ALA A 289 33.49 27.90 11.08
C ALA A 289 33.59 27.89 9.59
N PRO A 290 32.98 28.71 8.81
CA PRO A 290 31.92 29.66 9.09
C PRO A 290 30.61 29.34 8.33
N SER A 291 29.53 29.87 8.87
CA SER A 291 28.20 29.99 8.26
C SER A 291 28.26 30.85 6.99
N THR A 292 27.68 30.36 5.92
CA THR A 292 27.19 31.25 4.85
C THR A 292 25.73 30.85 4.59
N ASP A 293 24.85 31.75 5.00
CA ASP A 293 23.47 31.83 4.58
C ASP A 293 23.42 31.95 3.06
N GLY A 294 22.74 30.97 2.44
CA GLY A 294 22.40 31.00 1.03
C GLY A 294 21.02 30.38 0.88
N GLU A 295 19.99 31.20 1.09
CA GLU A 295 18.63 30.90 0.67
C GLU A 295 18.62 30.63 -0.84
N CYS A 296 18.50 29.38 -1.23
CA CYS A 296 18.05 28.99 -2.56
C CYS A 296 16.57 28.59 -2.46
N GLY A 297 15.71 29.59 -2.60
CA GLY A 297 14.27 29.39 -2.72
C GLY A 297 14.00 28.65 -4.03
N VAL A 298 13.60 27.38 -3.91
CA VAL A 298 13.00 26.63 -5.02
C VAL A 298 11.50 26.76 -4.86
N GLU A 299 10.91 27.63 -5.68
CA GLU A 299 9.48 27.78 -5.80
C GLU A 299 8.93 26.58 -6.59
N TYR A 300 8.25 25.65 -5.91
CA TYR A 300 7.55 24.54 -6.55
C TYR A 300 6.20 25.03 -7.05
N VAL A 301 6.10 25.21 -8.36
CA VAL A 301 4.80 25.40 -9.05
C VAL A 301 4.14 24.03 -9.12
N TYR A 302 3.08 23.84 -8.36
CA TYR A 302 2.17 22.70 -8.50
C TYR A 302 1.30 22.92 -9.75
N VAL A 303 1.47 22.09 -10.77
CA VAL A 303 0.58 22.00 -11.92
C VAL A 303 -0.39 20.86 -11.69
#